data_918c08f57e09f9f6a6dba08b970fd05e
#
_entry.id   918c08f57e09f9f6a6dba08b970fd05e
#
_cell.length_a   1.000
_cell.length_b   1.000
_cell.length_c   1.000
_cell.angle_alpha   90.00
_cell.angle_beta   90.00
_cell.angle_gamma   90.00
#
_symmetry.space_group_name_H-M   'P 1'
#
loop_
_entity.id
_entity.type
_entity.pdbx_description
1 polymer ?
#
loop_
_entity_poly.entity_id
_entity_poly.type
_entity_poly.pdbx_seq_one_letter_code
_entity_poly.pdbx_strand_id
1 'polypeptide(L)'
;KDSILLITEKELRHAERMLPELGKQTFIEMVRLKGYKVYDAKKLAEACGMEYGAFRRKLKKMTGYTTSQWVKIERAKDVAHYLKNTNYTLTEVAFTTGFSSTSNLNDFCKDYLLDTPGEIRRKAQNTK
;
A
#
# COMPACT_ATOMS: atom_id res chain seq x y z
N LYS A 1 16.11 -8.68 0.37
CA LYS A 1 14.69 -8.38 0.36
C LYS A 1 13.93 -9.17 1.41
N ASP A 2 14.18 -10.46 1.47
CA ASP A 2 13.57 -11.27 2.51
C ASP A 2 14.17 -10.96 3.89
N SER A 3 15.37 -10.37 3.92
CA SER A 3 16.03 -10.02 5.17
C SER A 3 15.25 -8.97 5.97
N ILE A 4 14.44 -8.15 5.30
CA ILE A 4 13.61 -7.16 5.99
C ILE A 4 12.64 -7.84 6.96
N LEU A 5 12.09 -8.99 6.56
CA LEU A 5 11.15 -9.72 7.41
C LEU A 5 11.82 -10.38 8.62
N LEU A 6 13.13 -10.50 8.59
CA LEU A 6 13.90 -11.10 9.67
C LEU A 6 14.42 -10.08 10.67
N ILE A 7 14.28 -8.79 10.38
CA ILE A 7 14.72 -7.74 11.29
C ILE A 7 13.80 -7.71 12.51
N THR A 8 14.38 -7.76 13.69
CA THR A 8 13.60 -7.68 14.92
C THR A 8 13.22 -6.24 15.21
N GLU A 9 12.19 -6.06 16.04
CA GLU A 9 11.79 -4.73 16.47
C GLU A 9 12.92 -3.99 17.16
N LYS A 10 13.73 -4.72 17.93
CA LYS A 10 14.87 -4.13 18.62
C LYS A 10 15.91 -3.61 17.64
N GLU A 11 16.21 -4.39 16.62
CA GLU A 11 17.16 -3.99 15.58
C GLU A 11 16.66 -2.79 14.81
N LEU A 12 15.37 -2.76 14.52
CA LEU A 12 14.77 -1.61 13.83
C LEU A 12 14.91 -0.36 14.67
N ARG A 13 14.58 -0.42 15.96
CA ARG A 13 14.71 0.72 16.85
C ARG A 13 16.16 1.20 16.95
N HIS A 14 17.11 0.25 16.96
CA HIS A 14 18.52 0.62 16.98
C HIS A 14 18.90 1.39 15.73
N ALA A 15 18.50 0.89 14.56
CA ALA A 15 18.78 1.56 13.29
C ALA A 15 18.17 2.96 13.25
N GLU A 16 16.95 3.12 13.77
CA GLU A 16 16.28 4.41 13.80
C GLU A 16 17.03 5.44 14.63
N ARG A 17 17.69 4.99 15.71
CA ARG A 17 18.48 5.90 16.56
C ARG A 17 19.83 6.23 15.95
N MET A 18 20.50 5.23 15.39
CA MET A 18 21.89 5.38 14.92
C MET A 18 21.97 5.90 13.48
N LEU A 19 21.03 5.49 12.64
CA LEU A 19 20.99 5.84 11.22
C LEU A 19 19.55 6.17 10.84
N PRO A 20 19.06 7.36 11.21
CA PRO A 20 17.64 7.69 11.05
C PRO A 20 17.07 7.46 9.65
N GLU A 21 17.83 7.79 8.61
CA GLU A 21 17.31 7.59 7.25
C GLU A 21 17.18 6.12 6.89
N LEU A 22 18.15 5.30 7.34
CA LEU A 22 18.07 3.87 7.11
C LEU A 22 16.90 3.25 7.90
N GLY A 23 16.71 3.69 9.14
CA GLY A 23 15.61 3.22 9.95
C GLY A 23 14.26 3.56 9.35
N LYS A 24 14.12 4.77 8.79
CA LYS A 24 12.91 5.20 8.12
C LYS A 24 12.60 4.32 6.92
N GLN A 25 13.59 4.06 6.06
CA GLN A 25 13.41 3.19 4.90
C GLN A 25 13.05 1.78 5.31
N THR A 26 13.73 1.26 6.33
CA THR A 26 13.47 -0.09 6.82
C THR A 26 12.05 -0.24 7.34
N PHE A 27 11.57 0.77 8.09
CA PHE A 27 10.20 0.76 8.59
C PHE A 27 9.21 0.76 7.43
N ILE A 28 9.41 1.65 6.46
CA ILE A 28 8.50 1.77 5.31
C ILE A 28 8.46 0.47 4.51
N GLU A 29 9.62 -0.13 4.26
CA GLU A 29 9.67 -1.40 3.55
C GLU A 29 8.96 -2.51 4.32
N MET A 30 9.15 -2.54 5.62
CA MET A 30 8.46 -3.52 6.47
C MET A 30 6.95 -3.36 6.38
N VAL A 31 6.47 -2.11 6.41
CA VAL A 31 5.03 -1.84 6.28
C VAL A 31 4.52 -2.34 4.94
N ARG A 32 5.26 -2.12 3.86
CA ARG A 32 4.84 -2.58 2.53
C ARG A 32 4.82 -4.09 2.43
N LEU A 33 5.82 -4.76 2.98
CA LEU A 33 5.90 -6.21 2.90
C LEU A 33 4.84 -6.89 3.76
N LYS A 34 4.70 -6.46 5.02
CA LYS A 34 3.72 -7.06 5.93
C LYS A 34 2.30 -6.61 5.62
N GLY A 35 2.15 -5.43 5.02
CA GLY A 35 0.87 -4.90 4.63
C GLY A 35 0.46 -5.24 3.21
N TYR A 36 1.13 -6.18 2.56
CA TYR A 36 0.83 -6.55 1.18
C TYR A 36 -0.65 -6.96 1.06
N LYS A 37 -1.38 -6.23 0.22
CA LYS A 37 -2.81 -6.44 0.00
C LYS A 37 -3.66 -6.28 1.26
N VAL A 38 -3.18 -5.53 2.23
CA VAL A 38 -3.95 -5.21 3.43
C VAL A 38 -4.46 -3.77 3.27
N TYR A 39 -5.75 -3.62 2.99
CA TYR A 39 -6.33 -2.32 2.65
C TYR A 39 -7.25 -1.79 3.74
N ASP A 40 -6.87 -2.01 4.99
CA ASP A 40 -7.61 -1.54 6.16
C ASP A 40 -6.59 -1.04 7.17
N ALA A 41 -6.80 0.18 7.68
CA ALA A 41 -5.81 0.84 8.54
C ALA A 41 -5.50 0.03 9.81
N LYS A 42 -6.54 -0.48 10.48
CA LYS A 42 -6.31 -1.23 11.71
C LYS A 42 -5.65 -2.58 11.44
N LYS A 43 -6.08 -3.24 10.37
CA LYS A 43 -5.48 -4.52 9.98
C LYS A 43 -4.03 -4.35 9.56
N LEU A 44 -3.69 -3.20 8.97
CA LEU A 44 -2.31 -2.91 8.60
C LEU A 44 -1.43 -2.84 9.84
N ALA A 45 -1.88 -2.15 10.89
CA ALA A 45 -1.14 -2.09 12.13
C ALA A 45 -0.96 -3.48 12.74
N GLU A 46 -2.02 -4.30 12.72
CA GLU A 46 -1.96 -5.67 13.19
C GLU A 46 -0.94 -6.50 12.42
N ALA A 47 -0.95 -6.36 11.09
CA ALA A 47 -0.01 -7.09 10.24
C ALA A 47 1.43 -6.72 10.57
N CYS A 48 1.66 -5.48 11.00
CA CYS A 48 2.98 -5.01 11.39
C CYS A 48 3.30 -5.29 12.86
N GLY A 49 2.39 -5.94 13.59
CA GLY A 49 2.63 -6.30 14.98
C GLY A 49 2.63 -5.13 15.93
N MET A 50 1.94 -4.05 15.60
CA MET A 50 1.93 -2.83 16.41
C MET A 50 0.52 -2.46 16.86
N GLU A 51 0.45 -1.81 18.03
CA GLU A 51 -0.79 -1.22 18.50
C GLU A 51 -1.16 -0.07 17.55
N TYR A 52 -2.45 0.07 17.28
CA TYR A 52 -2.92 0.99 16.23
C TYR A 52 -2.49 2.43 16.44
N GLY A 53 -2.64 2.94 17.67
CA GLY A 53 -2.26 4.32 17.97
C GLY A 53 -0.77 4.58 17.76
N ALA A 54 0.06 3.65 18.23
CA ALA A 54 1.51 3.76 18.06
C ALA A 54 1.89 3.68 16.58
N PHE A 55 1.24 2.78 15.85
CA PHE A 55 1.50 2.63 14.40
C PHE A 55 1.15 3.91 13.66
N ARG A 56 -0.03 4.48 13.95
CA ARG A 56 -0.47 5.71 13.30
C ARG A 56 0.53 6.86 13.51
N ARG A 57 0.97 7.03 14.76
CA ARG A 57 1.91 8.10 15.08
C ARG A 57 3.23 7.92 14.36
N LYS A 58 3.73 6.70 14.35
CA LYS A 58 5.01 6.41 13.71
C LYS A 58 4.94 6.59 12.19
N LEU A 59 3.88 6.07 11.57
CA LEU A 59 3.71 6.18 10.12
C LEU A 59 3.58 7.66 9.72
N LYS A 60 2.78 8.43 10.44
CA LYS A 60 2.63 9.85 10.17
C LYS A 60 3.94 10.59 10.31
N LYS A 61 4.69 10.30 11.35
CA LYS A 61 5.99 10.94 11.57
C LYS A 61 6.97 10.64 10.44
N MET A 62 6.97 9.40 9.97
CA MET A 62 7.96 8.98 8.96
C MET A 62 7.58 9.29 7.53
N THR A 63 6.28 9.37 7.22
CA THR A 63 5.83 9.54 5.84
C THR A 63 5.06 10.83 5.59
N GLY A 64 4.56 11.46 6.63
CA GLY A 64 3.67 12.62 6.50
C GLY A 64 2.23 12.24 6.24
N TYR A 65 1.93 10.98 6.02
CA TYR A 65 0.56 10.52 5.73
C TYR A 65 -0.10 9.90 6.94
N THR A 66 -1.42 10.08 7.04
CA THR A 66 -2.19 9.29 8.00
C THR A 66 -2.21 7.84 7.52
N THR A 67 -2.54 6.91 8.42
CA THR A 67 -2.63 5.50 8.04
C THR A 67 -3.68 5.30 6.95
N SER A 68 -4.82 5.98 7.06
CA SER A 68 -5.87 5.87 6.04
C SER A 68 -5.40 6.39 4.68
N GLN A 69 -4.68 7.51 4.67
CA GLN A 69 -4.11 8.02 3.42
C GLN A 69 -3.11 7.05 2.81
N TRP A 70 -2.25 6.49 3.66
CA TRP A 70 -1.26 5.52 3.21
C TRP A 70 -1.92 4.31 2.54
N VAL A 71 -2.95 3.77 3.20
CA VAL A 71 -3.67 2.61 2.66
C VAL A 71 -4.26 2.93 1.30
N LYS A 72 -4.86 4.11 1.14
CA LYS A 72 -5.46 4.52 -0.14
C LYS A 72 -4.41 4.69 -1.22
N ILE A 73 -3.27 5.27 -0.88
CA ILE A 73 -2.18 5.46 -1.84
C ILE A 73 -1.63 4.11 -2.32
N GLU A 74 -1.38 3.19 -1.38
CA GLU A 74 -0.88 1.88 -1.74
C GLU A 74 -1.90 1.09 -2.55
N ARG A 75 -3.18 1.22 -2.20
CA ARG A 75 -4.25 0.56 -2.95
C ARG A 75 -4.33 1.11 -4.37
N ALA A 76 -4.20 2.42 -4.53
CA ALA A 76 -4.22 3.04 -5.85
C ALA A 76 -3.05 2.55 -6.71
N LYS A 77 -1.87 2.40 -6.11
CA LYS A 77 -0.71 1.85 -6.83
C LYS A 77 -0.97 0.41 -7.28
N ASP A 78 -1.56 -0.40 -6.41
CA ASP A 78 -1.86 -1.79 -6.74
C ASP A 78 -2.88 -1.87 -7.86
N VAL A 79 -3.96 -1.08 -7.77
CA VAL A 79 -4.97 -1.03 -8.82
C VAL A 79 -4.33 -0.66 -10.16
N ALA A 80 -3.53 0.41 -10.16
CA ALA A 80 -2.87 0.86 -11.38
C ALA A 80 -1.97 -0.23 -11.95
N HIS A 81 -1.24 -0.92 -11.08
CA HIS A 81 -0.36 -2.01 -11.51
C HIS A 81 -1.14 -3.11 -12.23
N TYR A 82 -2.22 -3.59 -11.61
CA TYR A 82 -3.00 -4.68 -12.22
C TYR A 82 -3.69 -4.24 -13.51
N LEU A 83 -4.13 -3.00 -13.58
CA LEU A 83 -4.75 -2.49 -14.81
C LEU A 83 -3.75 -2.35 -15.94
N LYS A 84 -2.55 -1.87 -15.64
CA LYS A 84 -1.56 -1.54 -16.68
C LYS A 84 -0.66 -2.71 -17.07
N ASN A 85 -0.42 -3.63 -16.15
CA ASN A 85 0.62 -4.63 -16.34
C ASN A 85 0.12 -6.08 -16.32
N THR A 86 -1.19 -6.29 -16.28
CA THR A 86 -1.75 -7.65 -16.32
C THR A 86 -2.95 -7.70 -17.26
N ASN A 87 -3.38 -8.93 -17.57
CA ASN A 87 -4.59 -9.15 -18.35
C ASN A 87 -5.78 -9.52 -17.46
N TYR A 88 -5.70 -9.23 -16.18
CA TYR A 88 -6.81 -9.49 -15.27
C TYR A 88 -8.06 -8.77 -15.76
N THR A 89 -9.21 -9.44 -15.64
CA THR A 89 -10.48 -8.77 -15.91
C THR A 89 -10.72 -7.70 -14.85
N LEU A 90 -11.62 -6.77 -15.11
CA LEU A 90 -11.94 -5.74 -14.13
C LEU A 90 -12.50 -6.35 -12.86
N THR A 91 -13.25 -7.43 -12.97
CA THR A 91 -13.74 -8.18 -11.81
C THR A 91 -12.58 -8.74 -10.99
N GLU A 92 -11.59 -9.32 -11.67
CA GLU A 92 -10.41 -9.85 -11.00
C GLU A 92 -9.60 -8.75 -10.32
N VAL A 93 -9.43 -7.60 -11.00
CA VAL A 93 -8.72 -6.46 -10.40
C VAL A 93 -9.46 -5.99 -9.15
N ALA A 94 -10.77 -5.83 -9.23
CA ALA A 94 -11.57 -5.40 -8.09
C ALA A 94 -11.38 -6.35 -6.90
N PHE A 95 -11.54 -7.64 -7.15
CA PHE A 95 -11.45 -8.64 -6.10
C PHE A 95 -10.03 -8.70 -5.50
N THR A 96 -9.00 -8.67 -6.35
CA THR A 96 -7.62 -8.75 -5.92
C THR A 96 -7.22 -7.54 -5.06
N THR A 97 -7.79 -6.38 -5.34
CA THR A 97 -7.47 -5.15 -4.60
C THR A 97 -8.51 -4.85 -3.52
N GLY A 98 -9.32 -5.85 -3.15
CA GLY A 98 -10.16 -5.76 -1.96
C GLY A 98 -11.48 -5.02 -2.13
N PHE A 99 -11.94 -4.81 -3.35
CA PHE A 99 -13.25 -4.18 -3.58
C PHE A 99 -14.33 -5.24 -3.62
N SER A 100 -15.51 -4.90 -3.15
CA SER A 100 -16.65 -5.81 -3.14
C SER A 100 -17.33 -5.91 -4.50
N SER A 101 -17.06 -4.99 -5.43
CA SER A 101 -17.68 -4.98 -6.74
C SER A 101 -16.86 -4.17 -7.72
N THR A 102 -17.10 -4.37 -9.02
CA THR A 102 -16.47 -3.55 -10.05
C THR A 102 -16.97 -2.11 -9.99
N SER A 103 -18.18 -1.90 -9.52
CA SER A 103 -18.72 -0.56 -9.33
C SER A 103 -17.89 0.22 -8.31
N ASN A 104 -17.53 -0.42 -7.21
CA ASN A 104 -16.68 0.22 -6.19
C ASN A 104 -15.27 0.48 -6.72
N LEU A 105 -14.74 -0.44 -7.50
CA LEU A 105 -13.45 -0.23 -8.17
C LEU A 105 -13.53 0.99 -9.10
N ASN A 106 -14.61 1.08 -9.87
CA ASN A 106 -14.82 2.17 -10.81
C ASN A 106 -14.82 3.53 -10.09
N ASP A 107 -15.56 3.62 -8.98
CA ASP A 107 -15.62 4.85 -8.19
C ASP A 107 -14.25 5.21 -7.61
N PHE A 108 -13.54 4.23 -7.10
CA PHE A 108 -12.20 4.45 -6.56
C PHE A 108 -11.24 4.98 -7.64
N CYS A 109 -11.29 4.39 -8.83
CA CYS A 109 -10.43 4.82 -9.93
C CYS A 109 -10.73 6.25 -10.35
N LYS A 110 -12.01 6.63 -10.41
CA LYS A 110 -12.36 8.00 -10.73
C LYS A 110 -11.85 8.98 -9.67
N ASP A 111 -11.98 8.61 -8.40
CA ASP A 111 -11.60 9.49 -7.30
C ASP A 111 -10.08 9.61 -7.15
N TYR A 112 -9.34 8.52 -7.28
CA TYR A 112 -7.93 8.51 -6.94
C TYR A 112 -6.99 8.34 -8.13
N LEU A 113 -7.49 7.87 -9.26
CA LEU A 113 -6.68 7.71 -10.48
C LEU A 113 -7.20 8.57 -11.63
N LEU A 114 -8.24 9.34 -11.37
CA LEU A 114 -8.80 10.38 -12.26
C LEU A 114 -9.36 9.85 -13.58
N ASP A 115 -9.68 8.55 -13.64
CA ASP A 115 -10.24 7.95 -14.85
C ASP A 115 -10.91 6.62 -14.50
N THR A 116 -11.65 6.06 -15.45
CA THR A 116 -12.26 4.75 -15.25
C THR A 116 -11.20 3.65 -15.41
N PRO A 117 -11.43 2.47 -14.81
CA PRO A 117 -10.49 1.37 -14.96
C PRO A 117 -10.22 1.00 -16.43
N GLY A 118 -11.27 0.97 -17.23
CA GLY A 118 -11.13 0.63 -18.65
C GLY A 118 -10.27 1.63 -19.39
N GLU A 119 -10.46 2.92 -19.11
CA GLU A 119 -9.68 3.98 -19.75
C GLU A 119 -8.22 3.96 -19.31
N ILE A 120 -7.98 3.69 -18.03
CA ILE A 120 -6.62 3.59 -17.52
C ILE A 120 -5.88 2.47 -18.28
N ARG A 121 -6.52 1.33 -18.43
CA ARG A 121 -5.94 0.20 -19.16
C ARG A 121 -5.72 0.53 -20.63
N ARG A 122 -6.73 1.13 -21.27
CA ARG A 122 -6.65 1.47 -22.69
C ARG A 122 -5.48 2.41 -22.97
N LYS A 123 -5.35 3.46 -22.15
CA LYS A 123 -4.27 4.43 -22.32
C LYS A 123 -2.89 3.81 -22.11
N ALA A 124 -2.78 2.90 -21.15
CA ALA A 124 -1.51 2.22 -20.92
C ALA A 124 -1.13 1.33 -22.10
N GLN A 125 -2.09 0.66 -22.71
CA GLN A 125 -1.85 -0.18 -23.88
C GLN A 125 -1.44 0.66 -25.10
N ASN A 126 -2.02 1.84 -25.22
CA ASN A 126 -1.74 2.70 -26.37
C ASN A 126 -0.37 3.39 -26.29
N THR A 127 0.24 3.44 -25.11
CA THR A 127 1.55 4.07 -24.96
C THR A 127 2.71 3.09 -25.12
N LYS A 128 2.42 1.82 -25.35
CA LYS A 128 3.47 0.81 -25.53
C LYS A 128 3.93 0.69 -27.00
#